data_98e7bb58a6ae5d32a3f0b7953d2d9aec
#
_entry.id   98e7bb58a6ae5d32a3f0b7953d2d9aec
#
_cell.length_a   1.000
_cell.length_b   1.000
_cell.length_c   1.000
_cell.angle_alpha   90.00
_cell.angle_beta   90.00
_cell.angle_gamma   90.00
#
_symmetry.space_group_name_H-M   'P 1'
#
loop_
_entity.id
_entity.type
_entity.pdbx_description
1 polymer ?
#
loop_
_entity_poly.entity_id
_entity_poly.type
_entity_poly.pdbx_seq_one_letter_code
_entity_poly.pdbx_strand_id
1 'polypeptide(L)'
;MGLPLVNQFLAQGYALVRILSALKIKSSTYYNWRHWQPSRQEKRRESLKPYILDVWKTFKFYGYRRIAAYSQQTDGPKVSEYMTLKLMRELGIRSRMQKRYRKPKTVVTVDQKPNLIRHLHDLSGVWQTDITYIQLTNHRWVYLATVLDPEKRKVLGYKIGDTMTAELATSALQMALDKHRKPLIIHSDMGSQYTSAEFNIKCQNYGLKHSYSLKGHPYDNGRMEAFHSILKREEVYLKAYQTLTEVQAAIGWYINFYNRNRISNVA
;
A
#
# COMPACT_ATOMS: atom_id res chain seq x y z
N MET A 1 11.18 28.38 27.53
CA MET A 1 12.04 28.18 28.71
C MET A 1 11.94 29.30 29.77
N GLY A 2 11.53 30.53 29.45
CA GLY A 2 11.54 31.63 30.39
C GLY A 2 10.47 31.63 31.50
N LEU A 3 9.21 31.32 31.16
CA LEU A 3 8.09 31.42 32.12
C LEU A 3 8.22 30.46 33.32
N PRO A 4 8.57 29.17 33.16
CA PRO A 4 8.78 28.26 34.30
C PRO A 4 9.88 28.72 35.23
N LEU A 5 10.97 29.27 34.69
CA LEU A 5 12.06 29.78 35.48
C LEU A 5 11.66 31.04 36.30
N VAL A 6 10.91 31.98 35.69
CA VAL A 6 10.37 33.13 36.39
C VAL A 6 9.44 32.70 37.51
N ASN A 7 8.55 31.74 37.26
CA ASN A 7 7.62 31.21 38.27
C ASN A 7 8.34 30.53 39.44
N GLN A 8 9.48 29.86 39.18
CA GLN A 8 10.31 29.25 40.22
C GLN A 8 10.86 30.29 41.18
N PHE A 9 11.41 31.40 40.65
CA PHE A 9 11.95 32.47 41.49
C PHE A 9 10.84 33.26 42.21
N LEU A 10 9.67 33.43 41.59
CA LEU A 10 8.49 33.99 42.28
C LEU A 10 8.08 33.15 43.49
N ALA A 11 8.08 31.81 43.33
CA ALA A 11 7.78 30.88 44.43
C ALA A 11 8.84 30.94 45.58
N GLN A 12 10.06 31.38 45.28
CA GLN A 12 11.12 31.63 46.26
C GLN A 12 11.03 33.01 46.94
N GLY A 13 9.96 33.79 46.61
CA GLY A 13 9.73 35.09 47.25
C GLY A 13 10.44 36.28 46.61
N TYR A 14 11.12 36.14 45.46
CA TYR A 14 11.75 37.26 44.79
C TYR A 14 10.73 38.13 44.06
N ALA A 15 10.92 39.45 44.09
CA ALA A 15 10.07 40.39 43.37
C ALA A 15 10.17 40.23 41.85
N LEU A 16 9.03 40.21 41.14
CA LEU A 16 8.95 40.01 39.68
C LEU A 16 9.90 40.97 38.92
N VAL A 17 9.95 42.23 39.29
CA VAL A 17 10.79 43.26 38.64
C VAL A 17 12.28 42.88 38.70
N ARG A 18 12.77 42.40 39.85
CA ARG A 18 14.15 41.96 40.03
C ARG A 18 14.47 40.73 39.18
N ILE A 19 13.54 39.75 39.14
CA ILE A 19 13.68 38.51 38.34
C ILE A 19 13.77 38.86 36.84
N LEU A 20 12.86 39.69 36.34
CA LEU A 20 12.82 40.09 34.95
C LEU A 20 14.08 40.89 34.55
N SER A 21 14.53 41.80 35.41
CA SER A 21 15.77 42.54 35.18
C SER A 21 16.99 41.61 35.13
N ALA A 22 17.14 40.73 36.10
CA ALA A 22 18.25 39.76 36.15
C ALA A 22 18.29 38.81 34.94
N LEU A 23 17.13 38.37 34.49
CA LEU A 23 16.98 37.48 33.32
C LEU A 23 16.96 38.23 31.98
N LYS A 24 17.03 39.58 32.01
CA LYS A 24 16.93 40.46 30.83
C LYS A 24 15.64 40.22 30.00
N ILE A 25 14.53 39.94 30.68
CA ILE A 25 13.23 39.72 30.08
C ILE A 25 12.39 41.01 30.19
N LYS A 26 11.82 41.46 29.07
CA LYS A 26 10.90 42.60 29.08
C LYS A 26 9.58 42.20 29.78
N SER A 27 9.04 43.11 30.59
CA SER A 27 7.75 42.88 31.27
C SER A 27 6.62 42.49 30.29
N SER A 28 6.57 43.13 29.12
CA SER A 28 5.62 42.79 28.07
C SER A 28 5.74 41.31 27.62
N THR A 29 6.95 40.82 27.49
CA THR A 29 7.23 39.41 27.13
C THR A 29 6.70 38.45 28.20
N TYR A 30 6.95 38.78 29.50
CA TYR A 30 6.44 37.98 30.61
C TYR A 30 4.92 37.90 30.62
N TYR A 31 4.25 39.06 30.50
CA TYR A 31 2.79 39.10 30.49
C TYR A 31 2.19 38.43 29.24
N ASN A 32 2.83 38.55 28.07
CA ASN A 32 2.43 37.80 26.88
C ASN A 32 2.56 36.31 27.11
N TRP A 33 3.62 35.80 27.74
CA TRP A 33 3.73 34.37 28.08
C TRP A 33 2.67 33.94 29.08
N ARG A 34 2.39 34.74 30.09
CA ARG A 34 1.40 34.44 31.15
C ARG A 34 -0.03 34.38 30.61
N HIS A 35 -0.36 35.24 29.65
CA HIS A 35 -1.69 35.31 29.05
C HIS A 35 -1.76 34.62 27.69
N TRP A 36 -0.70 33.90 27.29
CA TRP A 36 -0.68 33.25 26.01
C TRP A 36 -1.82 32.25 25.90
N GLN A 37 -2.53 32.36 24.82
CA GLN A 37 -3.60 31.43 24.42
C GLN A 37 -3.29 30.93 23.02
N PRO A 38 -3.44 29.63 22.75
CA PRO A 38 -3.23 29.11 21.42
C PRO A 38 -4.20 29.78 20.43
N SER A 39 -3.68 30.20 19.31
CA SER A 39 -4.47 30.79 18.23
C SER A 39 -5.53 29.81 17.70
N ARG A 40 -6.55 30.32 17.00
CA ARG A 40 -7.58 29.49 16.36
C ARG A 40 -6.95 28.44 15.43
N GLN A 41 -5.86 28.80 14.74
CA GLN A 41 -5.14 27.87 13.85
C GLN A 41 -4.40 26.78 14.64
N GLU A 42 -3.80 27.12 15.77
CA GLU A 42 -3.14 26.14 16.65
C GLU A 42 -4.14 25.17 17.27
N LYS A 43 -5.25 25.68 17.79
CA LYS A 43 -6.36 24.82 18.29
C LYS A 43 -6.84 23.86 17.22
N ARG A 44 -7.04 24.35 15.97
CA ARG A 44 -7.43 23.50 14.84
C ARG A 44 -6.35 22.46 14.52
N ARG A 45 -5.06 22.82 14.55
CA ARG A 45 -3.97 21.86 14.32
C ARG A 45 -3.95 20.74 15.36
N GLU A 46 -4.08 21.11 16.62
CA GLU A 46 -4.10 20.12 17.71
C GLU A 46 -5.31 19.18 17.58
N SER A 47 -6.48 19.70 17.23
CA SER A 47 -7.67 18.86 17.04
C SER A 47 -7.57 17.91 15.83
N LEU A 48 -6.73 18.19 14.84
CA LEU A 48 -6.52 17.33 13.67
C LEU A 48 -5.48 16.22 13.90
N LYS A 49 -4.59 16.38 14.87
CA LYS A 49 -3.52 15.39 15.13
C LYS A 49 -4.04 13.98 15.45
N PRO A 50 -5.04 13.81 16.32
CA PRO A 50 -5.61 12.48 16.59
C PRO A 50 -6.14 11.80 15.33
N TYR A 51 -6.86 12.52 14.49
CA TYR A 51 -7.38 12.01 13.22
C TYR A 51 -6.27 11.54 12.28
N ILE A 52 -5.23 12.38 12.07
CA ILE A 52 -4.08 12.02 11.22
C ILE A 52 -3.37 10.78 11.76
N LEU A 53 -3.21 10.70 13.08
CA LEU A 53 -2.57 9.57 13.74
C LEU A 53 -3.37 8.27 13.58
N ASP A 54 -4.69 8.34 13.70
CA ASP A 54 -5.60 7.20 13.56
C ASP A 54 -5.61 6.65 12.13
N VAL A 55 -5.75 7.53 11.13
CA VAL A 55 -5.65 7.14 9.72
C VAL A 55 -4.28 6.52 9.42
N TRP A 56 -3.20 7.07 9.97
CA TRP A 56 -1.86 6.51 9.78
C TRP A 56 -1.69 5.17 10.50
N LYS A 57 -2.25 4.97 11.68
CA LYS A 57 -2.23 3.67 12.38
C LYS A 57 -2.93 2.59 11.58
N THR A 58 -4.05 2.92 10.93
CA THR A 58 -4.81 2.01 10.07
C THR A 58 -4.06 1.70 8.78
N PHE A 59 -3.47 2.73 8.13
CA PHE A 59 -2.79 2.61 6.84
C PHE A 59 -1.33 3.10 6.95
N LYS A 60 -0.48 2.33 7.64
CA LYS A 60 0.93 2.70 7.92
C LYS A 60 1.76 3.00 6.66
N PHE A 61 1.34 2.51 5.50
CA PHE A 61 1.96 2.77 4.20
C PHE A 61 1.47 4.07 3.52
N TYR A 62 0.45 4.77 4.08
CA TYR A 62 0.02 6.05 3.56
C TYR A 62 1.01 7.16 3.91
N GLY A 63 1.41 7.93 2.90
CA GLY A 63 2.08 9.22 3.06
C GLY A 63 1.06 10.37 3.10
N TYR A 64 1.55 11.59 3.31
CA TYR A 64 0.70 12.77 3.50
C TYR A 64 -0.33 12.99 2.37
N ARG A 65 0.02 12.73 1.11
CA ARG A 65 -0.91 12.90 -0.04
C ARG A 65 -2.10 11.94 0.06
N ARG A 66 -1.85 10.67 0.41
CA ARG A 66 -2.93 9.69 0.55
C ARG A 66 -3.79 9.94 1.78
N ILE A 67 -3.21 10.39 2.89
CA ILE A 67 -3.98 10.77 4.08
C ILE A 67 -4.85 11.99 3.78
N ALA A 68 -4.31 13.00 3.07
CA ALA A 68 -5.10 14.14 2.64
C ALA A 68 -6.25 13.73 1.70
N ALA A 69 -5.97 12.91 0.68
CA ALA A 69 -6.98 12.39 -0.23
C ALA A 69 -8.05 11.55 0.50
N TYR A 70 -7.64 10.70 1.45
CA TYR A 70 -8.55 9.93 2.30
C TYR A 70 -9.49 10.84 3.09
N SER A 71 -8.97 11.94 3.66
CA SER A 71 -9.80 12.91 4.38
C SER A 71 -10.84 13.60 3.47
N GLN A 72 -10.59 13.74 2.17
CA GLN A 72 -11.56 14.29 1.23
C GLN A 72 -12.68 13.30 0.88
N GLN A 73 -12.39 12.00 0.91
CA GLN A 73 -13.29 10.94 0.49
C GLN A 73 -14.14 10.35 1.63
N THR A 74 -13.81 10.65 2.88
CA THR A 74 -14.50 10.14 4.08
C THR A 74 -15.20 11.25 4.82
N ASP A 75 -16.14 10.95 5.70
CA ASP A 75 -16.88 11.93 6.52
C ASP A 75 -16.05 12.60 7.62
N GLY A 76 -14.76 12.32 7.67
CA GLY A 76 -13.81 12.94 8.61
C GLY A 76 -13.46 14.40 8.28
N PRO A 77 -12.64 15.03 9.13
CA PRO A 77 -12.19 16.40 8.93
C PRO A 77 -11.39 16.54 7.62
N LYS A 78 -11.74 17.55 6.80
CA LYS A 78 -11.07 17.83 5.53
C LYS A 78 -9.72 18.51 5.79
N VAL A 79 -8.64 17.89 5.36
CA VAL A 79 -7.25 18.34 5.59
C VAL A 79 -6.51 18.47 4.27
N SER A 80 -5.84 19.60 4.05
CA SER A 80 -5.01 19.82 2.86
C SER A 80 -3.70 19.00 2.93
N GLU A 81 -3.06 18.76 1.78
CA GLU A 81 -1.76 18.07 1.72
C GLU A 81 -0.68 18.75 2.55
N TYR A 82 -0.61 20.09 2.46
CA TYR A 82 0.35 20.89 3.24
C TYR A 82 0.15 20.71 4.74
N MET A 83 -1.10 20.81 5.21
CA MET A 83 -1.41 20.64 6.63
C MET A 83 -1.13 19.21 7.09
N THR A 84 -1.49 18.20 6.29
CA THR A 84 -1.20 16.79 6.58
C THR A 84 0.30 16.55 6.69
N LEU A 85 1.12 17.07 5.76
CA LEU A 85 2.57 16.95 5.82
C LEU A 85 3.14 17.59 7.09
N LYS A 86 2.67 18.79 7.45
CA LYS A 86 3.10 19.50 8.66
C LYS A 86 2.77 18.72 9.92
N LEU A 87 1.53 18.22 10.05
CA LEU A 87 1.08 17.45 11.21
C LEU A 87 1.79 16.09 11.31
N MET A 88 2.05 15.41 10.20
CA MET A 88 2.85 14.18 10.19
C MET A 88 4.28 14.41 10.69
N ARG A 89 4.89 15.54 10.32
CA ARG A 89 6.24 15.93 10.84
C ARG A 89 6.20 16.22 12.32
N GLU A 90 5.22 16.97 12.80
CA GLU A 90 5.03 17.28 14.22
C GLU A 90 4.79 16.00 15.06
N LEU A 91 4.08 15.01 14.51
CA LEU A 91 3.83 13.70 15.13
C LEU A 91 5.00 12.71 14.98
N GLY A 92 6.05 13.04 14.24
CA GLY A 92 7.19 12.14 13.99
C GLY A 92 6.82 10.90 13.16
N ILE A 93 5.71 10.94 12.43
CA ILE A 93 5.22 9.81 11.63
C ILE A 93 5.51 9.97 10.14
N ARG A 94 5.76 8.83 9.47
CA ARG A 94 6.03 8.79 8.03
C ARG A 94 5.48 7.49 7.42
N SER A 95 5.31 7.46 6.10
CA SER A 95 4.99 6.22 5.38
C SER A 95 6.04 5.14 5.66
N ARG A 96 5.58 3.92 5.97
CA ARG A 96 6.44 2.76 6.24
C ARG A 96 6.64 1.86 5.03
N MET A 97 6.35 2.35 3.80
CA MET A 97 6.63 1.58 2.59
C MET A 97 8.12 1.25 2.47
N GLN A 98 8.44 -0.04 2.28
CA GLN A 98 9.82 -0.49 2.06
C GLN A 98 10.27 -0.23 0.61
N LYS A 99 11.60 -0.04 0.43
CA LYS A 99 12.20 0.12 -0.89
C LYS A 99 12.20 -1.21 -1.65
N ARG A 100 11.99 -1.14 -2.97
CA ARG A 100 12.01 -2.31 -3.86
C ARG A 100 13.42 -2.91 -3.92
N TYR A 101 13.54 -4.22 -3.66
CA TYR A 101 14.74 -4.99 -3.98
C TYR A 101 14.80 -5.26 -5.49
N ARG A 102 15.93 -4.97 -6.14
CA ARG A 102 16.16 -5.27 -7.57
C ARG A 102 16.89 -6.61 -7.68
N LYS A 103 16.25 -7.62 -8.28
CA LYS A 103 16.92 -8.88 -8.64
C LYS A 103 17.79 -8.67 -9.87
N PRO A 104 18.98 -9.33 -9.94
CA PRO A 104 19.76 -9.38 -11.19
C PRO A 104 18.98 -10.11 -12.29
N LYS A 105 19.16 -9.68 -13.53
CA LYS A 105 18.49 -10.27 -14.69
C LYS A 105 19.28 -11.50 -15.17
N THR A 106 18.64 -12.67 -15.22
CA THR A 106 19.19 -13.86 -15.84
C THR A 106 18.52 -14.10 -17.19
N VAL A 107 19.29 -14.23 -18.26
CA VAL A 107 18.77 -14.50 -19.61
C VAL A 107 18.95 -16.00 -19.90
N VAL A 108 17.88 -16.69 -20.24
CA VAL A 108 17.88 -18.08 -20.73
C VAL A 108 16.91 -18.16 -21.91
N THR A 109 17.33 -18.75 -23.03
CA THR A 109 16.51 -18.96 -24.22
C THR A 109 15.61 -20.19 -24.05
N VAL A 110 14.32 -20.08 -24.39
CA VAL A 110 13.33 -21.17 -24.39
C VAL A 110 12.40 -20.99 -25.60
N ASP A 111 11.85 -22.05 -26.15
CA ASP A 111 10.84 -22.05 -27.22
C ASP A 111 9.73 -21.05 -26.93
N GLN A 112 9.47 -20.18 -27.91
CA GLN A 112 8.59 -19.03 -27.72
C GLN A 112 7.14 -19.43 -28.01
N LYS A 113 6.31 -19.44 -26.98
CA LYS A 113 4.86 -19.48 -27.14
C LYS A 113 4.32 -18.07 -27.52
N PRO A 114 3.15 -17.96 -28.19
CA PRO A 114 2.70 -16.68 -28.76
C PRO A 114 2.40 -15.64 -27.68
N ASN A 115 2.92 -14.44 -27.88
CA ASN A 115 2.52 -13.25 -27.11
C ASN A 115 1.45 -12.48 -27.89
N LEU A 116 0.20 -12.66 -27.51
CA LEU A 116 -0.95 -12.09 -28.20
C LEU A 116 -1.24 -10.63 -27.81
N ILE A 117 -0.61 -10.11 -26.77
CA ILE A 117 -0.88 -8.76 -26.24
C ILE A 117 0.24 -7.74 -26.51
N ARG A 118 1.35 -8.18 -27.11
CA ARG A 118 2.55 -7.35 -27.27
C ARG A 118 2.32 -6.01 -27.98
N HIS A 119 1.39 -6.00 -28.94
CA HIS A 119 1.10 -4.82 -29.76
C HIS A 119 -0.29 -4.23 -29.47
N LEU A 120 -0.96 -4.69 -28.41
CA LEU A 120 -2.24 -4.15 -28.01
C LEU A 120 -2.04 -2.88 -27.18
N HIS A 121 -2.61 -1.78 -27.64
CA HIS A 121 -2.70 -0.54 -26.88
C HIS A 121 -3.87 -0.57 -25.90
N ASP A 122 -4.93 -1.26 -26.25
CA ASP A 122 -6.12 -1.51 -25.43
C ASP A 122 -6.07 -2.94 -24.88
N LEU A 123 -6.16 -3.06 -23.56
CA LEU A 123 -6.18 -4.33 -22.84
C LEU A 123 -7.59 -4.74 -22.42
N SER A 124 -8.63 -4.12 -22.98
CA SER A 124 -10.00 -4.53 -22.72
C SER A 124 -10.22 -5.99 -23.16
N GLY A 125 -10.82 -6.78 -22.29
CA GLY A 125 -11.00 -8.22 -22.54
C GLY A 125 -9.73 -9.07 -22.37
N VAL A 126 -8.65 -8.50 -21.81
CA VAL A 126 -7.43 -9.21 -21.39
C VAL A 126 -7.43 -9.36 -19.88
N TRP A 127 -7.15 -10.55 -19.37
CA TRP A 127 -6.78 -10.75 -17.97
C TRP A 127 -5.32 -11.17 -17.88
N GLN A 128 -4.64 -10.72 -16.83
CA GLN A 128 -3.28 -11.14 -16.53
C GLN A 128 -3.26 -12.05 -15.30
N THR A 129 -2.40 -13.06 -15.29
CA THR A 129 -2.23 -13.95 -14.14
C THR A 129 -0.76 -14.19 -13.85
N ASP A 130 -0.43 -14.33 -12.57
CA ASP A 130 0.92 -14.62 -12.09
C ASP A 130 0.87 -15.16 -10.66
N ILE A 131 1.94 -15.86 -10.25
CA ILE A 131 2.11 -16.37 -8.90
C ILE A 131 3.23 -15.60 -8.20
N THR A 132 2.93 -15.11 -7.01
CA THR A 132 3.94 -14.56 -6.11
C THR A 132 4.05 -15.37 -4.84
N TYR A 133 5.13 -15.21 -4.10
CA TYR A 133 5.42 -15.95 -2.88
C TYR A 133 5.55 -15.03 -1.67
N ILE A 134 5.14 -15.55 -0.52
CA ILE A 134 5.15 -14.88 0.79
C ILE A 134 5.88 -15.80 1.75
N GLN A 135 6.86 -15.27 2.48
CA GLN A 135 7.61 -16.05 3.46
C GLN A 135 6.94 -15.99 4.82
N LEU A 136 6.79 -17.15 5.47
CA LEU A 136 6.39 -17.26 6.86
C LEU A 136 7.61 -17.08 7.80
N THR A 137 7.36 -16.82 9.07
CA THR A 137 8.40 -16.68 10.11
C THR A 137 9.27 -17.93 10.28
N ASN A 138 8.71 -19.11 10.02
CA ASN A 138 9.42 -20.40 10.03
C ASN A 138 10.18 -20.70 8.71
N HIS A 139 10.40 -19.69 7.86
CA HIS A 139 11.07 -19.77 6.56
C HIS A 139 10.34 -20.60 5.48
N ARG A 140 9.15 -21.12 5.74
CA ARG A 140 8.31 -21.77 4.72
C ARG A 140 7.73 -20.74 3.78
N TRP A 141 7.46 -21.16 2.54
CA TRP A 141 6.83 -20.32 1.52
C TRP A 141 5.35 -20.63 1.37
N VAL A 142 4.59 -19.57 1.15
CA VAL A 142 3.18 -19.61 0.76
C VAL A 142 3.07 -18.91 -0.59
N TYR A 143 2.24 -19.45 -1.46
CA TYR A 143 2.08 -19.00 -2.83
C TYR A 143 0.73 -18.36 -3.03
N LEU A 144 0.71 -17.22 -3.71
CA LEU A 144 -0.49 -16.49 -4.08
C LEU A 144 -0.58 -16.46 -5.61
N ALA A 145 -1.53 -17.19 -6.19
CA ALA A 145 -1.93 -17.03 -7.57
C ALA A 145 -2.98 -15.93 -7.67
N THR A 146 -2.84 -15.04 -8.65
CA THR A 146 -3.70 -13.87 -8.81
C THR A 146 -4.14 -13.73 -10.26
N VAL A 147 -5.39 -13.36 -10.48
CA VAL A 147 -5.93 -12.92 -11.77
C VAL A 147 -6.32 -11.46 -11.67
N LEU A 148 -5.79 -10.64 -12.58
CA LEU A 148 -5.94 -9.19 -12.59
C LEU A 148 -6.56 -8.71 -13.91
N ASP A 149 -7.49 -7.77 -13.84
CA ASP A 149 -7.89 -6.93 -14.97
C ASP A 149 -6.87 -5.77 -15.08
N PRO A 150 -6.01 -5.77 -16.12
CA PRO A 150 -4.95 -4.76 -16.23
C PRO A 150 -5.47 -3.36 -16.58
N GLU A 151 -6.63 -3.27 -17.24
CA GLU A 151 -7.26 -1.99 -17.58
C GLU A 151 -7.87 -1.34 -16.34
N LYS A 152 -8.73 -2.06 -15.64
CA LYS A 152 -9.39 -1.59 -14.41
C LYS A 152 -8.48 -1.62 -13.19
N ARG A 153 -7.32 -2.29 -13.30
CA ARG A 153 -6.37 -2.49 -12.19
C ARG A 153 -7.03 -3.13 -10.98
N LYS A 154 -7.90 -4.12 -11.21
CA LYS A 154 -8.65 -4.85 -10.17
C LYS A 154 -8.27 -6.31 -10.15
N VAL A 155 -8.12 -6.86 -8.96
CA VAL A 155 -7.96 -8.30 -8.75
C VAL A 155 -9.32 -8.95 -8.87
N LEU A 156 -9.46 -9.88 -9.82
CA LEU A 156 -10.72 -10.56 -10.13
C LEU A 156 -10.84 -11.90 -9.41
N GLY A 157 -9.71 -12.60 -9.24
CA GLY A 157 -9.66 -13.87 -8.54
C GLY A 157 -8.27 -14.10 -7.97
N TYR A 158 -8.20 -14.90 -6.91
CA TYR A 158 -6.94 -15.30 -6.28
C TYR A 158 -7.10 -16.61 -5.53
N LYS A 159 -5.99 -17.32 -5.35
CA LYS A 159 -5.90 -18.50 -4.49
C LYS A 159 -4.58 -18.49 -3.74
N ILE A 160 -4.61 -18.94 -2.49
CA ILE A 160 -3.43 -19.01 -1.62
C ILE A 160 -3.26 -20.45 -1.18
N GLY A 161 -2.06 -20.97 -1.31
CA GLY A 161 -1.69 -22.33 -0.93
C GLY A 161 -0.24 -22.44 -0.48
N ASP A 162 0.11 -23.55 0.11
CA ASP A 162 1.46 -23.89 0.56
C ASP A 162 2.32 -24.56 -0.53
N THR A 163 1.72 -24.90 -1.66
CA THR A 163 2.36 -25.51 -2.83
C THR A 163 2.07 -24.71 -4.09
N MET A 164 3.07 -24.61 -4.97
CA MET A 164 2.97 -23.89 -6.24
C MET A 164 2.60 -24.87 -7.35
N THR A 165 1.31 -25.22 -7.42
CA THR A 165 0.76 -26.20 -8.37
C THR A 165 -0.02 -25.53 -9.51
N ALA A 166 -0.32 -26.29 -10.58
CA ALA A 166 -1.25 -25.86 -11.62
C ALA A 166 -2.64 -25.64 -11.06
N GLU A 167 -3.08 -26.46 -10.09
CA GLU A 167 -4.36 -26.32 -9.39
C GLU A 167 -4.49 -24.98 -8.68
N LEU A 168 -3.42 -24.46 -8.11
CA LEU A 168 -3.41 -23.11 -7.49
C LEU A 168 -3.78 -22.04 -8.52
N ALA A 169 -3.17 -22.10 -9.71
CA ALA A 169 -3.43 -21.16 -10.80
C ALA A 169 -4.83 -21.33 -11.39
N THR A 170 -5.27 -22.58 -11.63
CA THR A 170 -6.60 -22.87 -12.15
C THR A 170 -7.71 -22.51 -11.19
N SER A 171 -7.48 -22.63 -9.88
CA SER A 171 -8.42 -22.19 -8.83
C SER A 171 -8.58 -20.69 -8.79
N ALA A 172 -7.48 -19.93 -8.94
CA ALA A 172 -7.53 -18.47 -9.02
C ALA A 172 -8.30 -18.00 -10.28
N LEU A 173 -8.07 -18.65 -11.42
CA LEU A 173 -8.79 -18.38 -12.65
C LEU A 173 -10.28 -18.72 -12.52
N GLN A 174 -10.61 -19.85 -11.87
CA GLN A 174 -12.01 -20.24 -11.65
C GLN A 174 -12.75 -19.19 -10.82
N MET A 175 -12.14 -18.74 -9.70
CA MET A 175 -12.75 -17.69 -8.88
C MET A 175 -13.04 -16.41 -9.68
N ALA A 176 -12.18 -16.05 -10.62
CA ALA A 176 -12.40 -14.89 -11.48
C ALA A 176 -13.55 -15.13 -12.48
N LEU A 177 -13.58 -16.31 -13.11
CA LEU A 177 -14.61 -16.68 -14.08
C LEU A 177 -16.01 -16.80 -13.48
N ASP A 178 -16.10 -17.23 -12.22
CA ASP A 178 -17.40 -17.37 -11.51
C ASP A 178 -18.05 -16.02 -11.21
N LYS A 179 -17.26 -14.97 -11.11
CA LYS A 179 -17.73 -13.65 -10.63
C LYS A 179 -17.72 -12.55 -11.69
N HIS A 180 -17.04 -12.78 -12.81
CA HIS A 180 -16.81 -11.76 -13.80
C HIS A 180 -17.06 -12.28 -15.22
N ARG A 181 -17.42 -11.37 -16.13
CA ARG A 181 -17.52 -11.71 -17.56
C ARG A 181 -16.15 -12.17 -18.05
N LYS A 182 -16.11 -13.38 -18.66
CA LYS A 182 -14.88 -13.99 -19.17
C LYS A 182 -14.13 -13.07 -20.13
N PRO A 183 -12.77 -13.07 -20.11
CA PRO A 183 -11.96 -12.32 -21.06
C PRO A 183 -11.90 -13.04 -22.42
N LEU A 184 -11.33 -12.38 -23.41
CA LEU A 184 -10.92 -13.00 -24.67
C LEU A 184 -9.55 -13.67 -24.54
N ILE A 185 -8.66 -13.04 -23.78
CA ILE A 185 -7.24 -13.44 -23.62
C ILE A 185 -6.92 -13.54 -22.13
N ILE A 186 -6.26 -14.63 -21.75
CA ILE A 186 -5.55 -14.74 -20.47
C ILE A 186 -4.05 -14.70 -20.74
N HIS A 187 -3.31 -13.80 -20.08
CA HIS A 187 -1.88 -13.62 -20.26
C HIS A 187 -1.12 -14.02 -19.01
N SER A 188 -0.09 -14.85 -19.15
CA SER A 188 0.77 -15.32 -18.07
C SER A 188 2.25 -15.27 -18.45
N ASP A 189 3.12 -15.55 -17.49
CA ASP A 189 4.49 -15.96 -17.80
C ASP A 189 4.52 -17.41 -18.35
N MET A 190 5.72 -17.91 -18.68
CA MET A 190 5.93 -19.30 -19.12
C MET A 190 6.24 -20.26 -17.95
N GLY A 191 5.75 -19.98 -16.74
CA GLY A 191 5.86 -20.88 -15.60
C GLY A 191 5.22 -22.24 -15.86
N SER A 192 5.77 -23.30 -15.24
CA SER A 192 5.27 -24.68 -15.43
C SER A 192 3.79 -24.82 -15.06
N GLN A 193 3.28 -24.02 -14.15
CA GLN A 193 1.88 -23.99 -13.74
C GLN A 193 0.96 -23.54 -14.89
N TYR A 194 1.38 -22.53 -15.64
CA TYR A 194 0.63 -21.95 -16.76
C TYR A 194 0.84 -22.74 -18.06
N THR A 195 1.98 -23.42 -18.22
CA THR A 195 2.21 -24.28 -19.38
C THR A 195 1.68 -25.71 -19.22
N SER A 196 1.12 -26.02 -18.04
CA SER A 196 0.53 -27.34 -17.74
C SER A 196 -0.68 -27.67 -18.63
N ALA A 197 -0.90 -28.97 -18.83
CA ALA A 197 -2.10 -29.44 -19.53
C ALA A 197 -3.38 -28.99 -18.82
N GLU A 198 -3.40 -29.05 -17.47
CA GLU A 198 -4.55 -28.68 -16.66
C GLU A 198 -4.98 -27.20 -16.89
N PHE A 199 -4.03 -26.25 -16.84
CA PHE A 199 -4.35 -24.85 -17.07
C PHE A 199 -4.79 -24.57 -18.51
N ASN A 200 -4.14 -25.22 -19.49
CA ASN A 200 -4.47 -25.07 -20.90
C ASN A 200 -5.87 -25.66 -21.22
N ILE A 201 -6.20 -26.84 -20.69
CA ILE A 201 -7.55 -27.44 -20.83
C ILE A 201 -8.59 -26.50 -20.24
N LYS A 202 -8.33 -25.93 -19.08
CA LYS A 202 -9.24 -24.94 -18.48
C LYS A 202 -9.46 -23.74 -19.38
N CYS A 203 -8.40 -23.17 -19.94
CA CYS A 203 -8.53 -22.06 -20.91
C CYS A 203 -9.38 -22.47 -22.13
N GLN A 204 -9.16 -23.66 -22.68
CA GLN A 204 -9.91 -24.18 -23.82
C GLN A 204 -11.39 -24.35 -23.48
N ASN A 205 -11.75 -24.94 -22.34
CA ASN A 205 -13.10 -25.14 -21.88
C ASN A 205 -13.91 -23.84 -21.78
N TYR A 206 -13.25 -22.74 -21.46
CA TYR A 206 -13.86 -21.42 -21.40
C TYR A 206 -13.70 -20.60 -22.70
N GLY A 207 -13.04 -21.15 -23.72
CA GLY A 207 -12.79 -20.46 -25.00
C GLY A 207 -11.82 -19.28 -24.86
N LEU A 208 -10.88 -19.33 -23.90
CA LEU A 208 -9.88 -18.29 -23.67
C LEU A 208 -8.66 -18.53 -24.57
N LYS A 209 -8.16 -17.48 -25.21
CA LYS A 209 -6.86 -17.52 -25.90
C LYS A 209 -5.75 -17.33 -24.85
N HIS A 210 -4.83 -18.28 -24.73
CA HIS A 210 -3.73 -18.17 -23.80
C HIS A 210 -2.53 -17.48 -24.48
N SER A 211 -2.11 -16.38 -23.88
CA SER A 211 -0.97 -15.54 -24.29
C SER A 211 0.15 -15.65 -23.26
N TYR A 212 1.40 -15.62 -23.72
CA TYR A 212 2.55 -15.77 -22.85
C TYR A 212 3.52 -14.61 -22.96
N SER A 213 4.05 -14.15 -21.82
CA SER A 213 5.15 -13.17 -21.78
C SER A 213 6.39 -13.76 -22.43
N LEU A 214 7.05 -12.98 -23.26
CA LEU A 214 8.35 -13.36 -23.77
C LEU A 214 9.40 -13.31 -22.64
N LYS A 215 10.31 -14.28 -22.63
CA LYS A 215 11.37 -14.32 -21.62
C LYS A 215 12.27 -13.09 -21.76
N GLY A 216 12.47 -12.38 -20.64
CA GLY A 216 13.24 -11.13 -20.63
C GLY A 216 12.45 -9.87 -20.97
N HIS A 217 11.14 -9.98 -21.24
CA HIS A 217 10.25 -8.85 -21.48
C HIS A 217 9.27 -8.65 -20.30
N PRO A 218 9.71 -8.10 -19.16
CA PRO A 218 8.86 -7.91 -17.98
C PRO A 218 7.71 -6.91 -18.23
N TYR A 219 7.80 -6.10 -19.27
CA TYR A 219 6.75 -5.14 -19.62
C TYR A 219 5.43 -5.79 -20.05
N ASP A 220 5.49 -7.02 -20.57
CA ASP A 220 4.31 -7.74 -21.03
C ASP A 220 3.33 -8.06 -19.88
N ASN A 221 3.84 -8.24 -18.65
CA ASN A 221 3.04 -8.46 -17.44
C ASN A 221 3.18 -7.33 -16.40
N GLY A 222 3.55 -6.13 -16.85
CA GLY A 222 3.92 -5.01 -15.99
C GLY A 222 2.85 -4.56 -15.00
N ARG A 223 1.55 -4.69 -15.33
CA ARG A 223 0.44 -4.36 -14.44
C ARG A 223 0.34 -5.35 -13.27
N MET A 224 0.52 -6.64 -13.54
CA MET A 224 0.54 -7.69 -12.52
C MET A 224 1.78 -7.55 -11.62
N GLU A 225 2.96 -7.32 -12.21
CA GLU A 225 4.18 -7.06 -11.42
C GLU A 225 4.03 -5.83 -10.52
N ALA A 226 3.38 -4.77 -11.02
CA ALA A 226 3.10 -3.58 -10.25
C ALA A 226 2.17 -3.89 -9.06
N PHE A 227 1.10 -4.67 -9.28
CA PHE A 227 0.21 -5.12 -8.22
C PHE A 227 0.95 -5.92 -7.15
N HIS A 228 1.72 -6.95 -7.53
CA HIS A 228 2.49 -7.74 -6.58
C HIS A 228 3.52 -6.91 -5.81
N SER A 229 4.18 -5.96 -6.47
CA SER A 229 5.10 -5.03 -5.82
C SER A 229 4.41 -4.14 -4.79
N ILE A 230 3.19 -3.68 -5.09
CA ILE A 230 2.38 -2.85 -4.19
C ILE A 230 1.92 -3.70 -3.00
N LEU A 231 1.34 -4.87 -3.24
CA LEU A 231 0.92 -5.82 -2.22
C LEU A 231 2.07 -6.13 -1.24
N LYS A 232 3.24 -6.47 -1.76
CA LYS A 232 4.40 -6.78 -0.92
C LYS A 232 4.83 -5.60 -0.04
N ARG A 233 4.83 -4.38 -0.57
CA ARG A 233 5.26 -3.20 0.18
C ARG A 233 4.23 -2.67 1.16
N GLU A 234 2.95 -2.82 0.85
CA GLU A 234 1.87 -2.23 1.63
C GLU A 234 1.30 -3.21 2.67
N GLU A 235 1.46 -4.53 2.45
CA GLU A 235 0.93 -5.56 3.33
C GLU A 235 2.02 -6.55 3.79
N VAL A 236 2.64 -7.29 2.85
CA VAL A 236 3.47 -8.45 3.18
C VAL A 236 4.70 -8.07 4.00
N TYR A 237 5.47 -7.05 3.59
CA TYR A 237 6.71 -6.66 4.28
C TYR A 237 6.48 -5.87 5.58
N LEU A 238 5.24 -5.54 5.89
CA LEU A 238 4.89 -4.83 7.13
C LEU A 238 4.49 -5.78 8.26
N LYS A 239 4.33 -7.06 7.97
CA LYS A 239 3.84 -8.09 8.89
C LYS A 239 4.76 -9.31 8.89
N ALA A 240 4.69 -10.07 9.97
CA ALA A 240 5.36 -11.36 10.12
C ALA A 240 4.27 -12.44 10.29
N TYR A 241 4.06 -13.27 9.27
CA TYR A 241 3.04 -14.30 9.27
C TYR A 241 3.58 -15.60 9.83
N GLN A 242 2.83 -16.27 10.69
CA GLN A 242 3.19 -17.55 11.26
C GLN A 242 2.53 -18.71 10.51
N THR A 243 1.31 -18.53 10.02
CA THR A 243 0.49 -19.58 9.42
C THR A 243 -0.08 -19.19 8.06
N LEU A 244 -0.46 -20.23 7.27
CA LEU A 244 -1.19 -20.05 6.02
C LEU A 244 -2.51 -19.30 6.23
N THR A 245 -3.23 -19.62 7.31
CA THR A 245 -4.51 -19.00 7.64
C THR A 245 -4.38 -17.49 7.88
N GLU A 246 -3.32 -17.06 8.58
CA GLU A 246 -3.02 -15.63 8.75
C GLU A 246 -2.76 -14.93 7.41
N VAL A 247 -2.00 -15.56 6.51
CA VAL A 247 -1.76 -15.04 5.16
C VAL A 247 -3.07 -14.93 4.39
N GLN A 248 -3.92 -15.98 4.44
CA GLN A 248 -5.21 -15.98 3.74
C GLN A 248 -6.12 -14.84 4.21
N ALA A 249 -6.24 -14.65 5.52
CA ALA A 249 -7.04 -13.57 6.10
C ALA A 249 -6.50 -12.19 5.72
N ALA A 250 -5.19 -11.98 5.88
CA ALA A 250 -4.55 -10.69 5.62
C ALA A 250 -4.59 -10.30 4.13
N ILE A 251 -4.26 -11.24 3.23
CA ILE A 251 -4.28 -10.99 1.79
C ILE A 251 -5.71 -10.83 1.27
N GLY A 252 -6.66 -11.61 1.79
CA GLY A 252 -8.09 -11.46 1.46
C GLY A 252 -8.61 -10.07 1.82
N TRP A 253 -8.30 -9.59 3.03
CA TRP A 253 -8.61 -8.24 3.45
C TRP A 253 -7.94 -7.20 2.54
N TYR A 254 -6.64 -7.37 2.25
CA TYR A 254 -5.89 -6.41 1.43
C TYR A 254 -6.43 -6.33 0.00
N ILE A 255 -6.77 -7.45 -0.63
CA ILE A 255 -7.34 -7.47 -1.99
C ILE A 255 -8.69 -6.74 -2.01
N ASN A 256 -9.54 -6.95 -1.00
CA ASN A 256 -10.80 -6.21 -0.89
C ASN A 256 -10.56 -4.70 -0.75
N PHE A 257 -9.63 -4.32 0.13
CA PHE A 257 -9.18 -2.94 0.29
C PHE A 257 -8.61 -2.36 -1.01
N TYR A 258 -7.72 -3.09 -1.70
CA TYR A 258 -7.10 -2.68 -2.97
C TYR A 258 -8.16 -2.40 -4.05
N ASN A 259 -9.16 -3.26 -4.16
CA ASN A 259 -10.20 -3.15 -5.16
C ASN A 259 -11.22 -2.02 -4.90
N ARG A 260 -11.47 -1.66 -3.64
CA ARG A 260 -12.58 -0.77 -3.25
C ARG A 260 -12.12 0.57 -2.69
N ASN A 261 -11.09 0.56 -1.88
CA ASN A 261 -10.76 1.68 -1.01
C ASN A 261 -9.35 2.25 -1.23
N ARG A 262 -8.48 1.50 -1.91
CA ARG A 262 -7.10 1.93 -2.10
C ARG A 262 -7.04 3.15 -3.01
N ILE A 263 -6.54 4.26 -2.46
CA ILE A 263 -6.29 5.47 -3.24
C ILE A 263 -5.05 5.22 -4.11
N SER A 264 -5.27 5.14 -5.42
CA SER A 264 -4.19 5.16 -6.41
C SER A 264 -3.63 6.58 -6.49
N ASN A 265 -2.32 6.74 -6.69
CA ASN A 265 -1.79 8.04 -7.07
C ASN A 265 -2.40 8.37 -8.44
N VAL A 266 -3.39 9.23 -8.43
CA VAL A 266 -3.83 9.92 -9.62
C VAL A 266 -2.79 11.01 -9.82
N ALA A 267 -2.04 10.93 -10.92
CA ALA A 267 -1.21 12.03 -11.35
C ALA A 267 -2.10 13.21 -11.73
#